data_0238b88411d21efd48740c9c5ecaedd4
#
_entry.id   0238b88411d21efd48740c9c5ecaedd4
#
_cell.length_a   1.000
_cell.length_b   1.000
_cell.length_c   1.000
_cell.angle_alpha   90.00
_cell.angle_beta   90.00
_cell.angle_gamma   90.00
#
_symmetry.space_group_name_H-M   'P 1'
#
loop_
_entity.id
_entity.type
_entity.pdbx_description
1 polymer ?
#
loop_
_entity_poly.entity_id
_entity_poly.type
_entity_poly.pdbx_seq_one_letter_code
_entity_poly.pdbx_strand_id
1 'polypeptide(L)'
;MLNCLYTTQGEFMCKKNIIESFNVSNSNSNSSYKSRSNQNMNCIFCCVFNQEKYIDMFFLLLESIFIYGNLNNNTNILVYTSTEFMNIIKQSHLFNYEKIKFEINDTYNNIEKACKAKLDLFDLPSIINYNKILYLDTDILIKDDINKVFNVCEEDILYVLEEGEIDSVSEFWGKSLFGNEINNYYDKTAFTSGILLFNNCDKIKDLFIKINEDIIKRPFDFSTYDQPYIVYNAFKYNLYNYKILNSLAVNNNTNINSDKVIHHYPGGVGRWEHKLEAMTIFLNNIKDLTINNNINKAKLYIDQHLLPIINNSGELLEGNIFMTHNTTSYTNLFLNKTKNISNMVLNKNIKKVMEIGFNSGFSSLLMLLTNPNIYITCFDLGEHKYVIPCYEKLKETFGDRINIIIGDSTKTLQIINDVYDLIHIDGGHTVDVANSDIINAYRLSKKGTIIIMDDYDYPHLHNLWDSYIIKYNLKKLDINVYNCPHHDIKYV
;
A
#
# COMPACT_ATOMS: atom_id res chain seq x y z
N MET A 1 -41.58 -29.05 -17.42
CA MET A 1 -42.26 -30.26 -16.96
C MET A 1 -41.18 -31.30 -16.68
N LEU A 2 -40.90 -31.54 -15.42
CA LEU A 2 -40.48 -32.82 -14.86
C LEU A 2 -40.36 -32.65 -13.36
N ASN A 3 -41.01 -33.52 -12.67
CA ASN A 3 -41.47 -33.52 -11.30
C ASN A 3 -40.33 -33.58 -10.28
N CYS A 4 -40.44 -32.74 -9.24
CA CYS A 4 -39.84 -32.98 -7.92
C CYS A 4 -40.63 -34.04 -7.19
N LEU A 5 -39.96 -35.08 -6.74
CA LEU A 5 -40.47 -35.98 -5.68
C LEU A 5 -39.67 -35.70 -4.40
N TYR A 6 -40.37 -35.19 -3.40
CA TYR A 6 -39.90 -35.12 -2.03
C TYR A 6 -39.95 -36.53 -1.40
N THR A 7 -38.89 -36.97 -0.77
CA THR A 7 -38.93 -37.96 0.30
C THR A 7 -38.27 -37.38 1.55
N THR A 8 -39.11 -37.29 2.55
CA THR A 8 -38.77 -37.04 3.97
C THR A 8 -38.04 -38.22 4.53
N GLN A 9 -36.77 -38.06 4.87
CA GLN A 9 -36.12 -38.67 6.04
C GLN A 9 -34.68 -38.12 6.08
N GLY A 10 -34.36 -37.40 7.17
CA GLY A 10 -33.02 -36.89 7.41
C GLY A 10 -32.09 -38.01 7.86
N GLU A 11 -31.00 -38.18 7.13
CA GLU A 11 -29.80 -38.82 7.64
C GLU A 11 -28.58 -38.11 7.04
N PHE A 12 -27.73 -37.61 7.93
CA PHE A 12 -26.42 -37.07 7.61
C PHE A 12 -25.52 -38.21 7.09
N MET A 13 -25.27 -38.27 5.80
CA MET A 13 -24.21 -39.13 5.27
C MET A 13 -22.94 -38.31 5.07
N CYS A 14 -22.04 -38.48 6.01
CA CYS A 14 -20.65 -38.14 5.93
C CYS A 14 -20.03 -38.86 4.73
N LYS A 15 -19.41 -38.14 3.79
CA LYS A 15 -18.64 -38.72 2.67
C LYS A 15 -17.40 -39.45 3.20
N LYS A 16 -17.54 -40.70 3.58
CA LYS A 16 -16.49 -41.71 3.58
C LYS A 16 -16.65 -42.47 2.27
N ASN A 17 -15.83 -42.23 1.30
CA ASN A 17 -15.51 -43.12 0.17
C ASN A 17 -14.72 -42.39 -0.88
N ILE A 18 -13.44 -42.13 -0.64
CA ILE A 18 -12.35 -42.14 -1.64
C ILE A 18 -11.07 -42.58 -0.89
N ILE A 19 -11.09 -43.79 -0.36
CA ILE A 19 -9.89 -44.55 -0.03
C ILE A 19 -10.25 -46.02 -0.28
N GLU A 20 -10.13 -46.46 -1.52
CA GLU A 20 -9.96 -47.84 -1.89
C GLU A 20 -9.79 -47.93 -3.41
N SER A 21 -8.53 -47.74 -3.87
CA SER A 21 -7.99 -48.40 -5.03
C SER A 21 -6.57 -47.90 -5.31
N PHE A 22 -5.62 -48.26 -4.49
CA PHE A 22 -4.22 -48.42 -4.90
C PHE A 22 -3.61 -49.55 -4.10
N ASN A 23 -3.81 -50.80 -4.55
CA ASN A 23 -2.99 -51.91 -4.18
C ASN A 23 -1.85 -52.08 -5.19
N VAL A 24 -0.65 -51.88 -4.64
CA VAL A 24 0.61 -52.63 -4.84
C VAL A 24 0.99 -53.04 -6.26
N SER A 25 1.95 -52.31 -6.78
CA SER A 25 3.03 -52.94 -7.55
C SER A 25 4.35 -52.25 -7.13
N ASN A 26 5.18 -53.02 -6.41
CA ASN A 26 6.57 -52.67 -6.13
C ASN A 26 7.35 -52.54 -7.44
N SER A 27 7.80 -51.34 -7.77
CA SER A 27 8.91 -51.12 -8.63
C SER A 27 9.69 -49.90 -8.10
N ASN A 28 10.95 -50.18 -7.73
CA ASN A 28 11.93 -49.16 -7.39
C ASN A 28 12.01 -48.11 -8.48
N SER A 29 11.52 -46.92 -8.20
CA SER A 29 11.81 -45.74 -8.97
C SER A 29 12.11 -44.59 -8.00
N ASN A 30 13.35 -44.15 -8.01
CA ASN A 30 13.81 -42.94 -7.39
C ASN A 30 12.82 -41.80 -7.73
N SER A 31 11.96 -41.43 -6.80
CA SER A 31 11.18 -40.21 -6.93
C SER A 31 12.15 -39.04 -6.73
N SER A 32 12.58 -38.47 -7.84
CA SER A 32 13.16 -37.15 -7.86
C SER A 32 12.14 -36.19 -7.21
N TYR A 33 12.43 -35.75 -6.00
CA TYR A 33 11.82 -34.56 -5.45
C TYR A 33 12.00 -33.44 -6.50
N LYS A 34 10.92 -33.03 -7.13
CA LYS A 34 10.91 -31.79 -7.91
C LYS A 34 11.37 -30.71 -6.96
N SER A 35 12.57 -30.18 -7.19
CA SER A 35 13.11 -29.02 -6.52
C SER A 35 12.04 -27.93 -6.56
N ARG A 36 11.53 -27.51 -5.38
CA ARG A 36 10.77 -26.25 -5.22
C ARG A 36 11.61 -25.20 -5.95
N SER A 37 11.03 -24.51 -6.92
CA SER A 37 11.67 -23.34 -7.53
C SER A 37 12.04 -22.39 -6.40
N ASN A 38 13.34 -22.15 -6.22
CA ASN A 38 13.91 -21.29 -5.18
C ASN A 38 13.56 -19.81 -5.45
N GLN A 39 12.30 -19.43 -5.32
CA GLN A 39 11.93 -18.05 -5.20
C GLN A 39 11.65 -17.80 -3.71
N ASN A 40 12.61 -17.15 -3.02
CA ASN A 40 12.46 -16.65 -1.65
C ASN A 40 11.43 -15.51 -1.63
N MET A 41 10.14 -15.84 -1.78
CA MET A 41 9.05 -14.87 -1.81
C MET A 41 8.51 -14.65 -0.39
N ASN A 42 8.30 -13.38 -0.04
CA ASN A 42 7.61 -12.97 1.17
C ASN A 42 6.15 -12.63 0.86
N CYS A 43 5.27 -12.82 1.84
CA CYS A 43 3.86 -12.49 1.75
C CYS A 43 3.47 -11.54 2.88
N ILE A 44 2.88 -10.39 2.54
CA ILE A 44 2.03 -9.64 3.45
C ILE A 44 0.62 -10.17 3.24
N PHE A 45 0.04 -10.83 4.26
CA PHE A 45 -1.27 -11.44 4.17
C PHE A 45 -2.30 -10.61 4.93
N CYS A 46 -3.40 -10.24 4.28
CA CYS A 46 -4.48 -9.45 4.85
C CYS A 46 -5.83 -10.11 4.55
N CYS A 47 -6.74 -10.11 5.54
CA CYS A 47 -8.10 -10.55 5.40
C CYS A 47 -9.06 -9.34 5.41
N VAL A 48 -9.91 -9.21 4.38
CA VAL A 48 -10.83 -8.07 4.24
C VAL A 48 -12.23 -8.60 3.94
N PHE A 49 -13.10 -8.68 4.95
CA PHE A 49 -14.42 -9.26 4.84
C PHE A 49 -15.48 -8.48 5.62
N ASN A 50 -16.76 -8.75 5.36
CA ASN A 50 -17.94 -8.45 6.15
C ASN A 50 -18.41 -6.99 6.12
N GLN A 51 -17.58 -5.98 6.33
CA GLN A 51 -18.01 -4.58 6.36
C GLN A 51 -17.12 -3.70 5.51
N GLU A 52 -17.72 -2.77 4.74
CA GLU A 52 -16.98 -1.82 3.89
C GLU A 52 -15.93 -0.99 4.64
N LYS A 53 -16.18 -0.70 5.92
CA LYS A 53 -15.23 0.02 6.80
C LYS A 53 -13.85 -0.66 6.88
N TYR A 54 -13.78 -1.99 6.72
CA TYR A 54 -12.50 -2.70 6.65
C TYR A 54 -11.74 -2.38 5.36
N ILE A 55 -12.47 -2.03 4.28
CA ILE A 55 -11.86 -1.57 3.02
C ILE A 55 -11.21 -0.21 3.21
N ASP A 56 -11.87 0.73 3.92
CA ASP A 56 -11.31 2.06 4.18
C ASP A 56 -10.00 1.97 4.96
N MET A 57 -9.96 1.16 6.04
CA MET A 57 -8.71 0.93 6.78
C MET A 57 -7.67 0.19 5.94
N PHE A 58 -8.09 -0.79 5.14
CA PHE A 58 -7.19 -1.49 4.24
C PHE A 58 -6.55 -0.55 3.20
N PHE A 59 -7.27 0.44 2.70
CA PHE A 59 -6.68 1.46 1.82
C PHE A 59 -5.63 2.31 2.52
N LEU A 60 -5.83 2.69 3.79
CA LEU A 60 -4.80 3.38 4.57
C LEU A 60 -3.56 2.48 4.79
N LEU A 61 -3.76 1.20 5.07
CA LEU A 61 -2.68 0.22 5.17
C LEU A 61 -1.90 0.12 3.85
N LEU A 62 -2.59 -0.06 2.71
CA LEU A 62 -1.96 -0.13 1.39
C LEU A 62 -1.19 1.15 1.06
N GLU A 63 -1.79 2.32 1.29
CA GLU A 63 -1.13 3.61 1.06
C GLU A 63 0.16 3.71 1.88
N SER A 64 0.11 3.35 3.17
CA SER A 64 1.27 3.36 4.05
C SER A 64 2.37 2.39 3.60
N ILE A 65 2.01 1.18 3.15
CA ILE A 65 2.94 0.19 2.59
C ILE A 65 3.62 0.75 1.34
N PHE A 66 2.87 1.37 0.43
CA PHE A 66 3.43 1.86 -0.84
C PHE A 66 4.28 3.12 -0.67
N ILE A 67 4.03 3.91 0.37
CA ILE A 67 4.84 5.10 0.68
C ILE A 67 6.10 4.72 1.47
N TYR A 68 5.95 3.94 2.54
CA TYR A 68 7.02 3.73 3.51
C TYR A 68 7.59 2.31 3.50
N GLY A 69 6.79 1.30 3.14
CA GLY A 69 7.13 -0.12 3.30
C GLY A 69 8.29 -0.61 2.43
N ASN A 70 8.70 0.14 1.42
CA ASN A 70 9.85 -0.19 0.56
C ASN A 70 9.83 -1.64 0.03
N LEU A 71 8.67 -2.08 -0.51
CA LEU A 71 8.48 -3.44 -0.99
C LEU A 71 9.53 -3.82 -2.03
N ASN A 72 10.31 -4.85 -1.73
CA ASN A 72 11.24 -5.43 -2.68
C ASN A 72 10.52 -6.28 -3.76
N ASN A 73 11.26 -6.77 -4.75
CA ASN A 73 10.66 -7.57 -5.84
C ASN A 73 10.14 -8.93 -5.35
N ASN A 74 10.63 -9.42 -4.23
CA ASN A 74 10.28 -10.72 -3.66
C ASN A 74 9.15 -10.65 -2.64
N THR A 75 8.41 -9.54 -2.53
CA THR A 75 7.30 -9.40 -1.59
C THR A 75 6.01 -9.11 -2.34
N ASN A 76 4.98 -9.90 -2.08
CA ASN A 76 3.61 -9.68 -2.55
C ASN A 76 2.68 -9.36 -1.38
N ILE A 77 1.57 -8.71 -1.69
CA ILE A 77 0.43 -8.52 -0.78
C ILE A 77 -0.65 -9.50 -1.24
N LEU A 78 -1.00 -10.47 -0.39
CA LEU A 78 -2.06 -11.42 -0.63
C LEU A 78 -3.30 -10.98 0.14
N VAL A 79 -4.36 -10.66 -0.57
CA VAL A 79 -5.63 -10.21 0.00
C VAL A 79 -6.64 -11.35 -0.07
N TYR A 80 -7.05 -11.87 1.07
CA TYR A 80 -8.12 -12.84 1.17
C TYR A 80 -9.42 -12.11 1.44
N THR A 81 -10.40 -12.23 0.54
CA THR A 81 -11.58 -11.38 0.53
C THR A 81 -12.75 -12.00 -0.23
N SER A 82 -13.93 -11.34 -0.23
CA SER A 82 -15.07 -11.71 -1.08
C SER A 82 -14.92 -11.17 -2.51
N THR A 83 -15.68 -11.74 -3.44
CA THR A 83 -15.77 -11.23 -4.83
C THR A 83 -16.24 -9.78 -4.85
N GLU A 84 -17.21 -9.42 -4.02
CA GLU A 84 -17.72 -8.04 -3.90
C GLU A 84 -16.61 -7.08 -3.48
N PHE A 85 -15.91 -7.37 -2.38
CA PHE A 85 -14.85 -6.50 -1.85
C PHE A 85 -13.64 -6.45 -2.79
N MET A 86 -13.28 -7.57 -3.43
CA MET A 86 -12.27 -7.56 -4.49
C MET A 86 -12.62 -6.56 -5.60
N ASN A 87 -13.89 -6.51 -6.03
CA ASN A 87 -14.31 -5.60 -7.08
C ASN A 87 -14.21 -4.13 -6.63
N ILE A 88 -14.56 -3.81 -5.37
CA ILE A 88 -14.38 -2.47 -4.81
C ILE A 88 -12.88 -2.10 -4.75
N ILE A 89 -12.06 -2.98 -4.20
CA ILE A 89 -10.60 -2.77 -4.09
C ILE A 89 -9.97 -2.55 -5.47
N LYS A 90 -10.39 -3.30 -6.48
CA LYS A 90 -9.91 -3.18 -7.86
C LYS A 90 -10.29 -1.88 -8.58
N GLN A 91 -11.27 -1.15 -8.04
CA GLN A 91 -11.65 0.16 -8.57
C GLN A 91 -10.74 1.27 -8.07
N SER A 92 -10.04 1.08 -6.95
CA SER A 92 -9.08 2.04 -6.42
C SER A 92 -7.84 2.18 -7.31
N HIS A 93 -7.30 3.40 -7.41
CA HIS A 93 -6.01 3.63 -8.05
C HIS A 93 -4.85 2.87 -7.35
N LEU A 94 -4.99 2.57 -6.05
CA LEU A 94 -4.00 1.80 -5.28
C LEU A 94 -3.90 0.32 -5.72
N PHE A 95 -4.91 -0.22 -6.42
CA PHE A 95 -4.90 -1.59 -6.90
C PHE A 95 -3.93 -1.84 -8.06
N ASN A 96 -3.53 -0.83 -8.82
CA ASN A 96 -2.80 -1.01 -10.10
C ASN A 96 -1.35 -1.54 -9.96
N TYR A 97 -1.01 -2.07 -8.80
CA TYR A 97 0.31 -2.63 -8.56
C TYR A 97 0.29 -4.15 -8.69
N GLU A 98 1.17 -4.69 -9.54
CA GLU A 98 1.30 -6.13 -9.84
C GLU A 98 1.54 -6.99 -8.60
N LYS A 99 1.94 -6.39 -7.49
CA LYS A 99 2.24 -7.06 -6.22
C LYS A 99 1.01 -7.46 -5.41
N ILE A 100 -0.19 -6.95 -5.74
CA ILE A 100 -1.43 -7.32 -5.05
C ILE A 100 -2.02 -8.55 -5.73
N LYS A 101 -2.22 -9.62 -4.94
CA LYS A 101 -2.82 -10.89 -5.34
C LYS A 101 -4.08 -11.12 -4.52
N PHE A 102 -5.05 -11.85 -5.06
CA PHE A 102 -6.31 -12.15 -4.38
C PHE A 102 -6.56 -13.64 -4.27
N GLU A 103 -7.09 -14.03 -3.11
CA GLU A 103 -7.79 -15.29 -2.87
C GLU A 103 -9.22 -14.97 -2.46
N ILE A 104 -10.19 -15.74 -2.96
CA ILE A 104 -11.62 -15.39 -2.84
C ILE A 104 -12.38 -16.41 -2.03
N ASN A 105 -13.22 -15.90 -1.12
CA ASN A 105 -14.17 -16.70 -0.36
C ASN A 105 -15.46 -15.90 -0.10
N ASP A 106 -16.55 -16.26 -0.75
CA ASP A 106 -17.83 -15.57 -0.62
C ASP A 106 -18.70 -16.11 0.56
N THR A 107 -18.17 -17.04 1.35
CA THR A 107 -18.90 -17.61 2.49
C THR A 107 -18.74 -16.82 3.79
N TYR A 108 -17.81 -15.89 3.88
CA TYR A 108 -17.49 -15.08 5.06
C TYR A 108 -18.33 -13.82 5.14
N ASN A 109 -19.61 -14.00 5.47
CA ASN A 109 -20.64 -12.98 5.47
C ASN A 109 -21.04 -12.43 6.85
N ASN A 110 -20.32 -12.82 7.91
CA ASN A 110 -20.51 -12.29 9.26
C ASN A 110 -19.17 -12.13 9.98
N ILE A 111 -19.16 -11.39 11.10
CA ILE A 111 -17.94 -11.01 11.80
C ILE A 111 -17.19 -12.22 12.38
N GLU A 112 -17.91 -13.21 12.90
CA GLU A 112 -17.32 -14.43 13.48
C GLU A 112 -16.51 -15.21 12.44
N LYS A 113 -17.09 -15.41 11.25
CA LYS A 113 -16.38 -16.05 10.13
C LYS A 113 -15.22 -15.19 9.62
N ALA A 114 -15.43 -13.87 9.50
CA ALA A 114 -14.41 -12.94 9.05
C ALA A 114 -13.17 -12.96 9.96
N CYS A 115 -13.34 -12.99 11.28
CA CYS A 115 -12.23 -13.06 12.23
C CYS A 115 -11.42 -14.35 12.10
N LYS A 116 -12.05 -15.47 11.70
CA LYS A 116 -11.37 -16.76 11.45
C LYS A 116 -10.62 -16.81 10.12
N ALA A 117 -10.86 -15.90 9.20
CA ALA A 117 -10.36 -15.99 7.84
C ALA A 117 -8.81 -16.15 7.77
N LYS A 118 -8.08 -15.56 8.72
CA LYS A 118 -6.61 -15.73 8.78
C LYS A 118 -6.18 -17.16 9.02
N LEU A 119 -7.03 -17.99 9.65
CA LEU A 119 -6.72 -19.38 9.97
C LEU A 119 -6.84 -20.32 8.76
N ASP A 120 -7.47 -19.87 7.66
CA ASP A 120 -7.52 -20.62 6.40
C ASP A 120 -6.22 -20.53 5.60
N LEU A 121 -5.25 -19.75 6.06
CA LEU A 121 -4.04 -19.41 5.29
C LEU A 121 -3.40 -20.63 4.63
N PHE A 122 -3.25 -21.73 5.36
CA PHE A 122 -2.59 -22.94 4.85
C PHE A 122 -3.47 -23.78 3.91
N ASP A 123 -4.74 -23.42 3.75
CA ASP A 123 -5.66 -24.02 2.78
C ASP A 123 -5.71 -23.22 1.47
N LEU A 124 -5.10 -22.03 1.45
CA LEU A 124 -5.07 -21.19 0.23
C LEU A 124 -4.07 -21.74 -0.80
N PRO A 125 -4.49 -21.92 -2.07
CA PRO A 125 -3.63 -22.50 -3.10
C PRO A 125 -2.32 -21.73 -3.33
N SER A 126 -2.34 -20.41 -3.20
CA SER A 126 -1.18 -19.55 -3.46
C SER A 126 -0.10 -19.60 -2.38
N ILE A 127 -0.42 -20.09 -1.18
CA ILE A 127 0.48 -20.01 -0.02
C ILE A 127 1.79 -20.77 -0.23
N ILE A 128 1.78 -21.82 -1.04
CA ILE A 128 2.96 -22.63 -1.37
C ILE A 128 4.08 -21.82 -2.04
N ASN A 129 3.77 -20.64 -2.59
CA ASN A 129 4.73 -19.78 -3.28
C ASN A 129 5.54 -18.90 -2.32
N TYR A 130 5.20 -18.87 -1.03
CA TYR A 130 5.79 -17.94 -0.07
C TYR A 130 6.56 -18.67 1.02
N ASN A 131 7.70 -18.12 1.44
CA ASN A 131 8.54 -18.66 2.49
C ASN A 131 8.29 -18.00 3.85
N LYS A 132 8.13 -16.67 3.85
CA LYS A 132 7.83 -15.89 5.06
C LYS A 132 6.50 -15.20 4.90
N ILE A 133 5.69 -15.21 5.95
CA ILE A 133 4.37 -14.64 5.98
C ILE A 133 4.29 -13.63 7.12
N LEU A 134 3.85 -12.43 6.79
CA LEU A 134 3.48 -11.39 7.72
C LEU A 134 1.98 -11.15 7.60
N TYR A 135 1.20 -11.70 8.53
CA TYR A 135 -0.22 -11.37 8.64
C TYR A 135 -0.39 -10.00 9.28
N LEU A 136 -1.24 -9.18 8.70
CA LEU A 136 -1.61 -7.87 9.21
C LEU A 136 -3.12 -7.70 9.17
N ASP A 137 -3.73 -7.33 10.32
CA ASP A 137 -5.10 -6.82 10.34
C ASP A 137 -5.19 -5.48 9.57
N THR A 138 -6.39 -5.07 9.19
CA THR A 138 -6.59 -3.85 8.40
C THR A 138 -6.36 -2.56 9.18
N ASP A 139 -6.40 -2.60 10.51
CA ASP A 139 -6.17 -1.46 11.41
C ASP A 139 -4.69 -1.23 11.74
N ILE A 140 -3.85 -1.38 10.73
CA ILE A 140 -2.39 -1.24 10.81
C ILE A 140 -1.89 -0.19 9.81
N LEU A 141 -0.85 0.54 10.20
CA LEU A 141 -0.06 1.41 9.33
C LEU A 141 1.41 1.02 9.34
N ILE A 142 2.04 1.11 8.18
CA ILE A 142 3.48 0.91 8.01
C ILE A 142 4.16 2.29 7.90
N LYS A 143 5.20 2.50 8.71
CA LYS A 143 5.91 3.79 8.77
C LYS A 143 7.34 3.74 8.27
N ASP A 144 7.90 2.55 8.10
CA ASP A 144 9.29 2.34 7.65
C ASP A 144 9.42 1.03 6.86
N ASP A 145 10.62 0.71 6.42
CA ASP A 145 10.96 -0.45 5.59
C ASP A 145 10.48 -1.77 6.20
N ILE A 146 9.47 -2.39 5.58
CA ILE A 146 8.87 -3.65 6.03
C ILE A 146 9.85 -4.84 5.92
N ASN A 147 10.93 -4.71 5.13
CA ASN A 147 11.93 -5.75 5.04
C ASN A 147 12.67 -5.95 6.37
N LYS A 148 12.75 -4.91 7.22
CA LYS A 148 13.26 -5.03 8.59
C LYS A 148 12.49 -6.08 9.40
N VAL A 149 11.16 -6.17 9.17
CA VAL A 149 10.29 -7.15 9.84
C VAL A 149 10.54 -8.56 9.29
N PHE A 150 10.61 -8.73 7.97
CA PHE A 150 10.89 -10.05 7.39
C PHE A 150 12.30 -10.58 7.74
N ASN A 151 13.26 -9.69 7.91
CA ASN A 151 14.64 -10.07 8.20
C ASN A 151 14.82 -10.72 9.58
N VAL A 152 13.97 -10.39 10.56
CA VAL A 152 14.05 -10.97 11.92
C VAL A 152 13.35 -12.32 12.06
N CYS A 153 12.67 -12.80 11.02
CA CYS A 153 12.00 -14.09 11.01
C CYS A 153 12.98 -15.21 10.69
N GLU A 154 13.64 -15.75 11.71
CA GLU A 154 14.70 -16.76 11.54
C GLU A 154 14.26 -18.14 12.01
N GLU A 155 13.45 -18.23 13.07
CA GLU A 155 12.99 -19.47 13.68
C GLU A 155 11.59 -19.87 13.22
N ASP A 156 11.26 -21.16 13.35
CA ASP A 156 9.94 -21.73 13.05
C ASP A 156 8.98 -21.58 14.22
N ILE A 157 8.67 -20.33 14.58
CA ILE A 157 7.76 -19.90 15.64
C ILE A 157 6.92 -18.71 15.16
N LEU A 158 5.89 -18.32 15.92
CA LEU A 158 5.16 -17.06 15.73
C LEU A 158 5.94 -15.90 16.37
N TYR A 159 6.31 -14.91 15.59
CA TYR A 159 6.75 -13.62 16.09
C TYR A 159 5.51 -12.74 16.24
N VAL A 160 5.30 -12.23 17.43
CA VAL A 160 4.05 -11.56 17.86
C VAL A 160 4.33 -10.25 18.58
N LEU A 161 3.35 -9.35 18.61
CA LEU A 161 3.42 -8.12 19.38
C LEU A 161 2.73 -8.32 20.73
N GLU A 162 3.44 -8.02 21.80
CA GLU A 162 2.96 -8.10 23.18
C GLU A 162 1.72 -7.23 23.41
N GLU A 163 0.72 -7.80 24.08
CA GLU A 163 -0.51 -7.11 24.45
C GLU A 163 -1.19 -7.79 25.64
N GLY A 164 -1.29 -7.07 26.76
CA GLY A 164 -1.98 -7.54 27.95
C GLY A 164 -1.38 -8.76 28.64
N GLU A 165 -2.15 -9.38 29.53
CA GLU A 165 -1.72 -10.51 30.35
C GLU A 165 -2.71 -11.68 30.24
N ILE A 166 -2.19 -12.90 30.20
CA ILE A 166 -3.00 -14.12 29.98
C ILE A 166 -4.04 -14.32 31.07
N ASP A 167 -3.73 -13.99 32.32
CA ASP A 167 -4.63 -14.12 33.46
C ASP A 167 -5.60 -12.95 33.63
N SER A 168 -5.65 -12.03 32.65
CA SER A 168 -6.59 -10.92 32.62
C SER A 168 -8.03 -11.35 32.82
N VAL A 169 -8.79 -10.54 33.57
CA VAL A 169 -10.24 -10.78 33.82
C VAL A 169 -11.07 -10.70 32.53
N SER A 170 -10.56 -9.99 31.50
CA SER A 170 -11.32 -9.69 30.29
C SER A 170 -11.51 -10.86 29.31
N GLU A 171 -10.87 -11.99 29.52
CA GLU A 171 -10.89 -13.15 28.61
C GLU A 171 -10.39 -12.85 27.17
N PHE A 172 -9.84 -11.68 26.91
CA PHE A 172 -9.37 -11.30 25.57
C PHE A 172 -8.27 -12.21 25.03
N TRP A 173 -7.53 -12.84 25.93
CA TRP A 173 -6.43 -13.75 25.61
C TRP A 173 -6.70 -15.20 26.00
N GLY A 174 -7.97 -15.50 26.38
CA GLY A 174 -8.46 -16.88 26.55
C GLY A 174 -8.02 -17.57 27.84
N LYS A 175 -7.99 -16.85 28.96
CA LYS A 175 -7.69 -17.41 30.29
C LYS A 175 -8.43 -18.72 30.58
N SER A 176 -9.73 -18.78 30.27
CA SER A 176 -10.58 -19.97 30.50
C SER A 176 -10.16 -21.19 29.66
N LEU A 177 -9.48 -21.01 28.54
CA LEU A 177 -8.97 -22.11 27.70
C LEU A 177 -7.89 -22.92 28.43
N PHE A 178 -7.11 -22.24 29.29
CA PHE A 178 -6.02 -22.87 30.05
C PHE A 178 -6.55 -23.73 31.20
N GLY A 179 -7.78 -23.49 31.71
CA GLY A 179 -8.32 -24.21 32.85
C GLY A 179 -7.37 -24.19 34.06
N ASN A 180 -7.08 -25.35 34.64
CA ASN A 180 -6.17 -25.47 35.78
C ASN A 180 -4.70 -25.19 35.42
N GLU A 181 -4.33 -25.25 34.13
CA GLU A 181 -2.95 -24.97 33.68
C GLU A 181 -2.63 -23.48 33.75
N ILE A 182 -3.60 -22.57 33.92
CA ILE A 182 -3.42 -21.15 34.01
C ILE A 182 -2.33 -20.74 35.02
N ASN A 183 -2.19 -21.53 36.10
CA ASN A 183 -1.17 -21.27 37.14
C ASN A 183 0.25 -21.30 36.62
N ASN A 184 0.50 -21.97 35.47
CA ASN A 184 1.82 -22.00 34.84
C ASN A 184 2.09 -20.73 34.00
N TYR A 185 1.08 -19.87 33.84
CA TYR A 185 1.12 -18.71 32.95
C TYR A 185 0.73 -17.41 33.65
N TYR A 186 0.62 -17.41 35.00
CA TYR A 186 0.41 -16.19 35.76
C TYR A 186 1.49 -15.17 35.43
N ASP A 187 1.08 -13.90 35.30
CA ASP A 187 1.96 -12.77 34.97
C ASP A 187 2.72 -12.93 33.63
N LYS A 188 2.26 -13.82 32.77
CA LYS A 188 2.78 -13.91 31.41
C LYS A 188 2.07 -12.92 30.50
N THR A 189 2.89 -12.18 29.77
CA THR A 189 2.38 -11.28 28.73
C THR A 189 1.77 -12.07 27.59
N ALA A 190 0.55 -11.73 27.23
CA ALA A 190 -0.12 -12.23 26.04
C ALA A 190 0.28 -11.40 24.81
N PHE A 191 -0.39 -11.62 23.69
CA PHE A 191 -0.11 -10.92 22.46
C PHE A 191 -1.36 -10.71 21.61
N THR A 192 -1.31 -9.71 20.71
CA THR A 192 -2.38 -9.48 19.73
C THR A 192 -2.29 -10.47 18.57
N SER A 193 -3.44 -10.94 18.07
CA SER A 193 -3.52 -11.74 16.85
C SER A 193 -3.53 -10.91 15.55
N GLY A 194 -3.50 -9.58 15.67
CA GLY A 194 -3.52 -8.66 14.52
C GLY A 194 -2.20 -8.57 13.77
N ILE A 195 -1.10 -9.05 14.36
CA ILE A 195 0.23 -9.10 13.72
C ILE A 195 0.85 -10.46 14.01
N LEU A 196 1.07 -11.26 12.98
CA LEU A 196 1.72 -12.57 13.08
C LEU A 196 2.79 -12.68 11.98
N LEU A 197 4.05 -12.85 12.37
CA LEU A 197 5.15 -13.10 11.43
C LEU A 197 5.69 -14.51 11.67
N PHE A 198 5.90 -15.28 10.60
CA PHE A 198 6.39 -16.65 10.70
C PHE A 198 6.93 -17.20 9.38
N ASN A 199 7.74 -18.25 9.46
CA ASN A 199 8.14 -19.05 8.31
C ASN A 199 6.97 -19.97 7.88
N ASN A 200 6.74 -20.09 6.58
CA ASN A 200 5.81 -21.05 6.01
C ASN A 200 6.40 -22.48 6.09
N CYS A 201 6.17 -23.16 7.19
CA CYS A 201 6.71 -24.47 7.47
C CYS A 201 5.66 -25.40 8.11
N ASP A 202 5.94 -26.72 8.09
CA ASP A 202 5.02 -27.72 8.62
C ASP A 202 4.73 -27.50 10.11
N LYS A 203 5.70 -27.07 10.90
CA LYS A 203 5.54 -26.79 12.33
C LYS A 203 4.48 -25.72 12.63
N ILE A 204 4.46 -24.64 11.86
CA ILE A 204 3.46 -23.58 11.98
C ILE A 204 2.14 -24.04 11.39
N LYS A 205 2.15 -24.77 10.29
CA LYS A 205 0.92 -25.37 9.73
C LYS A 205 0.23 -26.28 10.76
N ASP A 206 0.99 -27.14 11.46
CA ASP A 206 0.46 -27.99 12.51
C ASP A 206 -0.13 -27.17 13.67
N LEU A 207 0.48 -26.03 14.01
CA LEU A 207 -0.09 -25.12 15.01
C LEU A 207 -1.46 -24.58 14.57
N PHE A 208 -1.61 -24.14 13.32
CA PHE A 208 -2.89 -23.65 12.78
C PHE A 208 -3.96 -24.75 12.75
N ILE A 209 -3.59 -26.00 12.43
CA ILE A 209 -4.49 -27.16 12.52
C ILE A 209 -5.00 -27.32 13.96
N LYS A 210 -4.12 -27.27 14.97
CA LYS A 210 -4.50 -27.39 16.39
C LYS A 210 -5.40 -26.25 16.86
N ILE A 211 -5.13 -25.02 16.41
CA ILE A 211 -6.00 -23.85 16.68
C ILE A 211 -7.41 -24.11 16.14
N ASN A 212 -7.54 -24.55 14.89
CA ASN A 212 -8.82 -24.87 14.27
C ASN A 212 -9.55 -26.02 14.97
N GLU A 213 -8.82 -27.07 15.38
CA GLU A 213 -9.39 -28.17 16.16
C GLU A 213 -9.95 -27.71 17.52
N ASP A 214 -9.26 -26.79 18.20
CA ASP A 214 -9.70 -26.27 19.49
C ASP A 214 -10.91 -25.34 19.34
N ILE A 215 -11.00 -24.58 18.27
CA ILE A 215 -12.19 -23.78 17.92
C ILE A 215 -13.41 -24.68 17.68
N ILE A 216 -13.24 -25.82 16.99
CA ILE A 216 -14.31 -26.76 16.73
C ILE A 216 -14.79 -27.43 18.05
N LYS A 217 -13.88 -27.80 18.95
CA LYS A 217 -14.18 -28.44 20.23
C LYS A 217 -14.82 -27.49 21.23
N ARG A 218 -14.45 -26.22 21.20
CA ARG A 218 -14.86 -25.17 22.13
C ARG A 218 -15.25 -23.91 21.35
N PRO A 219 -16.49 -23.84 20.80
CA PRO A 219 -16.95 -22.73 19.97
C PRO A 219 -16.85 -21.39 20.71
N PHE A 220 -16.76 -20.33 19.93
CA PHE A 220 -16.52 -18.95 20.36
C PHE A 220 -17.51 -18.41 21.39
N ASP A 221 -17.02 -18.25 22.61
CA ASP A 221 -17.68 -17.44 23.66
C ASP A 221 -16.88 -16.14 23.95
N PHE A 222 -15.90 -15.81 23.09
CA PHE A 222 -14.99 -14.69 23.31
C PHE A 222 -15.29 -13.53 22.37
N SER A 223 -15.26 -12.32 22.89
CA SER A 223 -15.46 -11.08 22.13
C SER A 223 -14.34 -10.81 21.10
N THR A 224 -13.18 -11.46 21.26
CA THR A 224 -12.01 -11.36 20.37
C THR A 224 -11.83 -12.58 19.46
N TYR A 225 -12.86 -13.41 19.37
CA TYR A 225 -13.00 -14.57 18.47
C TYR A 225 -11.77 -15.50 18.39
N ASP A 226 -10.90 -15.31 17.42
CA ASP A 226 -9.74 -16.16 17.11
C ASP A 226 -8.54 -15.96 18.05
N GLN A 227 -8.34 -14.76 18.57
CA GLN A 227 -7.18 -14.39 19.38
C GLN A 227 -6.94 -15.31 20.59
N PRO A 228 -7.96 -15.64 21.42
CA PRO A 228 -7.80 -16.55 22.55
C PRO A 228 -7.19 -17.91 22.17
N TYR A 229 -7.62 -18.47 21.05
CA TYR A 229 -7.17 -19.79 20.60
C TYR A 229 -5.75 -19.76 20.03
N ILE A 230 -5.39 -18.68 19.33
CA ILE A 230 -4.02 -18.47 18.83
C ILE A 230 -3.08 -18.34 20.02
N VAL A 231 -3.42 -17.48 21.00
CA VAL A 231 -2.62 -17.28 22.21
C VAL A 231 -2.46 -18.59 22.97
N TYR A 232 -3.58 -19.27 23.29
CA TYR A 232 -3.56 -20.54 24.04
C TYR A 232 -2.65 -21.58 23.38
N ASN A 233 -2.81 -21.83 22.08
CA ASN A 233 -2.02 -22.85 21.39
C ASN A 233 -0.55 -22.45 21.23
N ALA A 234 -0.26 -21.18 20.95
CA ALA A 234 1.11 -20.70 20.89
C ALA A 234 1.87 -20.90 22.22
N PHE A 235 1.20 -20.63 23.35
CA PHE A 235 1.77 -20.88 24.68
C PHE A 235 1.90 -22.36 25.00
N LYS A 236 0.86 -23.15 24.78
CA LYS A 236 0.83 -24.57 25.05
C LYS A 236 1.96 -25.34 24.34
N TYR A 237 2.24 -24.98 23.12
CA TYR A 237 3.30 -25.60 22.31
C TYR A 237 4.63 -24.84 22.36
N ASN A 238 4.71 -23.74 23.12
CA ASN A 238 5.89 -22.87 23.22
C ASN A 238 6.40 -22.40 21.84
N LEU A 239 5.49 -21.91 20.98
CA LEU A 239 5.74 -21.53 19.59
C LEU A 239 5.54 -20.04 19.36
N TYR A 240 6.10 -19.18 20.21
CA TYR A 240 5.97 -17.72 20.08
C TYR A 240 7.22 -16.98 20.57
N ASN A 241 7.41 -15.78 20.03
CA ASN A 241 8.42 -14.82 20.48
C ASN A 241 7.85 -13.40 20.33
N TYR A 242 7.70 -12.66 21.42
CA TYR A 242 7.25 -11.27 21.40
C TYR A 242 8.39 -10.25 21.44
N LYS A 243 9.56 -10.61 21.98
CA LYS A 243 10.66 -9.66 22.23
C LYS A 243 11.15 -8.96 20.98
N ILE A 244 11.20 -9.67 19.87
CA ILE A 244 11.73 -9.16 18.61
C ILE A 244 10.73 -8.18 17.98
N LEU A 245 9.45 -8.56 17.85
CA LEU A 245 8.47 -7.65 17.26
C LEU A 245 8.18 -6.42 18.12
N ASN A 246 8.32 -6.49 19.43
CA ASN A 246 8.22 -5.31 20.30
C ASN A 246 9.24 -4.21 19.97
N SER A 247 10.36 -4.58 19.34
CA SER A 247 11.32 -3.58 18.84
C SER A 247 10.88 -2.90 17.55
N LEU A 248 10.00 -3.53 16.76
CA LEU A 248 9.60 -3.11 15.41
C LEU A 248 8.14 -2.65 15.30
N ALA A 249 7.30 -3.05 16.24
CA ALA A 249 5.86 -2.77 16.21
C ALA A 249 5.40 -2.14 17.53
N VAL A 250 4.25 -1.45 17.49
CA VAL A 250 3.65 -0.81 18.67
C VAL A 250 2.13 -0.71 18.53
N ASN A 251 1.41 -0.90 19.66
CA ASN A 251 -0.03 -0.68 19.75
C ASN A 251 -0.35 0.77 20.15
N ASN A 252 -1.40 1.36 19.53
CA ASN A 252 -2.03 2.63 19.93
C ASN A 252 -1.07 3.83 20.07
N ASN A 253 0.00 3.86 19.28
CA ASN A 253 0.99 4.94 19.37
C ASN A 253 0.73 5.99 18.30
N THR A 254 0.47 7.22 18.71
CA THR A 254 0.25 8.39 17.86
C THR A 254 1.50 9.26 17.70
N ASN A 255 2.64 8.88 18.29
CA ASN A 255 3.90 9.62 18.17
C ASN A 255 4.48 9.47 16.76
N ILE A 256 4.42 10.54 15.97
CA ILE A 256 4.96 10.58 14.59
C ILE A 256 6.50 10.41 14.54
N ASN A 257 7.21 10.62 15.65
CA ASN A 257 8.65 10.42 15.75
C ASN A 257 9.03 9.01 16.25
N SER A 258 8.05 8.10 16.44
CA SER A 258 8.33 6.70 16.78
C SER A 258 9.27 6.07 15.75
N ASP A 259 10.20 5.23 16.18
CA ASP A 259 11.12 4.45 15.36
C ASP A 259 10.53 3.10 14.89
N LYS A 260 9.28 2.81 15.27
CA LYS A 260 8.61 1.56 14.94
C LYS A 260 8.21 1.49 13.46
N VAL A 261 8.33 0.30 12.90
CA VAL A 261 7.94 0.01 11.51
C VAL A 261 6.42 -0.14 11.39
N ILE A 262 5.81 -0.84 12.37
CA ILE A 262 4.38 -1.20 12.37
C ILE A 262 3.67 -0.45 13.51
N HIS A 263 2.60 0.26 13.17
CA HIS A 263 1.69 0.90 14.11
C HIS A 263 0.32 0.22 14.02
N HIS A 264 -0.10 -0.44 15.08
CA HIS A 264 -1.37 -1.17 15.18
C HIS A 264 -2.37 -0.39 16.04
N TYR A 265 -3.62 -0.32 15.60
CA TYR A 265 -4.72 0.38 16.26
C TYR A 265 -5.81 -0.61 16.73
N PRO A 266 -5.52 -1.51 17.71
CA PRO A 266 -6.47 -2.51 18.17
C PRO A 266 -7.66 -1.92 18.92
N GLY A 267 -8.54 -2.77 19.44
CA GLY A 267 -9.79 -2.40 20.13
C GLY A 267 -9.68 -1.36 21.23
N GLY A 268 -8.49 -1.16 21.83
CA GLY A 268 -8.22 -0.18 22.88
C GLY A 268 -8.32 1.30 22.43
N VAL A 269 -8.32 1.58 21.13
CA VAL A 269 -8.54 2.94 20.59
C VAL A 269 -10.01 3.38 20.68
N GLY A 270 -10.93 2.44 20.97
CA GLY A 270 -12.34 2.72 21.10
C GLY A 270 -13.17 2.23 19.91
N ARG A 271 -14.22 3.00 19.56
CA ARG A 271 -15.12 2.63 18.47
C ARG A 271 -14.40 2.62 17.13
N TRP A 272 -14.97 1.91 16.16
CA TRP A 272 -14.48 1.78 14.80
C TRP A 272 -14.11 3.11 14.14
N GLU A 273 -14.99 4.10 14.22
CA GLU A 273 -14.80 5.43 13.65
C GLU A 273 -13.55 6.11 14.22
N HIS A 274 -13.27 5.93 15.51
CA HIS A 274 -12.07 6.46 16.16
C HIS A 274 -10.79 5.80 15.63
N LYS A 275 -10.80 4.51 15.29
CA LYS A 275 -9.65 3.84 14.68
C LYS A 275 -9.32 4.43 13.31
N LEU A 276 -10.31 4.52 12.44
CA LEU A 276 -10.15 5.07 11.10
C LEU A 276 -9.64 6.52 11.16
N GLU A 277 -10.22 7.33 12.04
CA GLU A 277 -9.79 8.70 12.28
C GLU A 277 -8.34 8.76 12.78
N ALA A 278 -7.99 7.97 13.79
CA ALA A 278 -6.64 7.93 14.35
C ALA A 278 -5.59 7.51 13.31
N MET A 279 -5.88 6.49 12.50
CA MET A 279 -5.03 6.06 11.41
C MET A 279 -4.87 7.14 10.35
N THR A 280 -5.97 7.79 9.96
CA THR A 280 -5.98 8.87 8.96
C THR A 280 -5.13 10.05 9.43
N ILE A 281 -5.33 10.50 10.67
CA ILE A 281 -4.57 11.62 11.27
C ILE A 281 -3.07 11.25 11.33
N PHE A 282 -2.74 10.05 11.81
CA PHE A 282 -1.35 9.64 11.91
C PHE A 282 -0.67 9.56 10.54
N LEU A 283 -1.30 8.92 9.56
CA LEU A 283 -0.77 8.80 8.20
C LEU A 283 -0.57 10.18 7.55
N ASN A 284 -1.55 11.09 7.68
CA ASN A 284 -1.44 12.43 7.15
C ASN A 284 -0.30 13.22 7.82
N ASN A 285 -0.13 13.10 9.12
CA ASN A 285 0.94 13.79 9.85
C ASN A 285 2.34 13.33 9.43
N ILE A 286 2.55 12.02 9.26
CA ILE A 286 3.86 11.52 8.79
C ILE A 286 4.10 11.86 7.32
N LYS A 287 3.06 11.89 6.48
CA LYS A 287 3.15 12.39 5.09
C LYS A 287 3.51 13.87 5.05
N ASP A 288 2.82 14.70 5.83
CA ASP A 288 3.11 16.14 5.92
C ASP A 288 4.55 16.40 6.37
N LEU A 289 5.03 15.67 7.37
CA LEU A 289 6.43 15.79 7.81
C LEU A 289 7.41 15.44 6.67
N THR A 290 7.16 14.35 5.96
CA THR A 290 7.98 13.90 4.83
C THR A 290 7.96 14.92 3.68
N ILE A 291 6.78 15.42 3.32
CA ILE A 291 6.60 16.42 2.26
C ILE A 291 7.32 17.72 2.60
N ASN A 292 7.12 18.25 3.82
CA ASN A 292 7.76 19.49 4.25
C ASN A 292 9.30 19.38 4.26
N ASN A 293 9.84 18.23 4.68
CA ASN A 293 11.28 17.98 4.62
C ASN A 293 11.81 17.98 3.18
N ASN A 294 11.07 17.41 2.24
CA ASN A 294 11.47 17.40 0.81
C ASN A 294 11.34 18.78 0.18
N ILE A 295 10.30 19.54 0.51
CA ILE A 295 10.16 20.96 0.11
C ILE A 295 11.37 21.79 0.58
N ASN A 296 11.79 21.62 1.84
CA ASN A 296 12.95 22.35 2.36
C ASN A 296 14.25 21.95 1.67
N LYS A 297 14.45 20.68 1.36
CA LYS A 297 15.59 20.21 0.55
C LYS A 297 15.56 20.80 -0.85
N ALA A 298 14.39 20.85 -1.49
CA ALA A 298 14.24 21.45 -2.81
C ALA A 298 14.59 22.95 -2.79
N LYS A 299 14.09 23.72 -1.82
CA LYS A 299 14.43 25.13 -1.66
C LYS A 299 15.93 25.35 -1.49
N LEU A 300 16.57 24.56 -0.64
CA LEU A 300 18.02 24.64 -0.43
C LEU A 300 18.80 24.37 -1.74
N TYR A 301 18.38 23.34 -2.50
CA TYR A 301 19.01 23.03 -3.79
C TYR A 301 18.80 24.16 -4.81
N ILE A 302 17.59 24.71 -4.87
CA ILE A 302 17.25 25.84 -5.75
C ILE A 302 18.17 27.04 -5.45
N ASP A 303 18.30 27.43 -4.17
CA ASP A 303 19.12 28.56 -3.75
C ASP A 303 20.59 28.36 -4.11
N GLN A 304 21.12 27.18 -3.93
CA GLN A 304 22.54 26.90 -4.15
C GLN A 304 22.90 26.66 -5.60
N HIS A 305 22.01 26.17 -6.42
CA HIS A 305 22.35 25.67 -7.74
C HIS A 305 21.54 26.28 -8.90
N LEU A 306 20.21 26.42 -8.76
CA LEU A 306 19.37 26.84 -9.88
C LEU A 306 19.19 28.35 -9.94
N LEU A 307 18.99 29.06 -8.85
CA LEU A 307 18.89 30.52 -8.84
C LEU A 307 20.14 31.22 -9.38
N PRO A 308 21.37 30.79 -9.07
CA PRO A 308 22.56 31.36 -9.71
C PRO A 308 22.54 31.23 -11.24
N ILE A 309 22.08 30.11 -11.79
CA ILE A 309 21.95 29.89 -13.25
C ILE A 309 20.93 30.85 -13.85
N ILE A 310 19.73 30.92 -13.21
CA ILE A 310 18.64 31.78 -13.66
C ILE A 310 19.08 33.24 -13.64
N ASN A 311 19.69 33.72 -12.55
CA ASN A 311 20.18 35.10 -12.45
C ASN A 311 21.26 35.44 -13.52
N ASN A 312 22.14 34.47 -13.80
CA ASN A 312 23.20 34.65 -14.82
C ASN A 312 22.63 34.63 -16.25
N SER A 313 21.44 34.08 -16.49
CA SER A 313 20.82 34.13 -17.83
C SER A 313 20.41 35.53 -18.25
N GLY A 314 20.20 36.43 -17.29
CA GLY A 314 19.70 37.78 -17.50
C GLY A 314 18.20 37.84 -17.86
N GLU A 315 17.48 36.73 -17.74
CA GLU A 315 16.04 36.64 -18.00
C GLU A 315 15.23 36.63 -16.69
N LEU A 316 13.99 37.10 -16.78
CA LEU A 316 13.06 37.02 -15.66
C LEU A 316 12.53 35.60 -15.51
N LEU A 317 12.45 35.13 -14.27
CA LEU A 317 11.91 33.80 -13.96
C LEU A 317 10.40 33.80 -14.17
N GLU A 318 9.88 32.82 -14.90
CA GLU A 318 8.45 32.58 -14.97
C GLU A 318 7.88 32.05 -13.65
N GLY A 319 6.54 32.11 -13.51
CA GLY A 319 5.81 31.53 -12.39
C GLY A 319 6.09 30.02 -12.26
N ASN A 320 6.15 29.54 -11.02
CA ASN A 320 6.47 28.15 -10.72
C ASN A 320 5.85 27.72 -9.38
N ILE A 321 6.15 26.51 -8.93
CA ILE A 321 5.55 25.95 -7.70
C ILE A 321 6.04 26.62 -6.40
N PHE A 322 7.04 27.49 -6.43
CA PHE A 322 7.61 28.13 -5.24
C PHE A 322 7.58 29.66 -5.28
N MET A 323 7.55 30.26 -6.45
CA MET A 323 7.75 31.69 -6.66
C MET A 323 6.74 32.21 -7.68
N THR A 324 6.30 33.45 -7.51
CA THR A 324 5.46 34.13 -8.50
C THR A 324 6.26 34.61 -9.68
N HIS A 325 5.57 34.88 -10.77
CA HIS A 325 6.17 35.41 -12.01
C HIS A 325 7.05 36.63 -11.73
N ASN A 326 8.22 36.68 -12.35
CA ASN A 326 9.23 37.78 -12.27
C ASN A 326 9.83 37.99 -10.86
N THR A 327 9.78 36.98 -10.00
CA THR A 327 10.41 37.06 -8.67
C THR A 327 11.29 35.84 -8.38
N THR A 328 12.26 36.02 -7.47
CA THR A 328 13.08 34.95 -6.91
C THR A 328 12.83 34.79 -5.41
N SER A 329 11.69 35.32 -4.93
CA SER A 329 11.30 35.22 -3.53
C SER A 329 10.26 34.12 -3.36
N TYR A 330 10.50 33.23 -2.36
CA TYR A 330 9.55 32.18 -2.02
C TYR A 330 8.22 32.73 -1.52
N THR A 331 7.13 32.08 -1.94
CA THR A 331 5.77 32.42 -1.50
C THR A 331 5.05 31.19 -0.93
N ASN A 332 4.10 31.43 -0.04
CA ASN A 332 3.19 30.40 0.46
C ASN A 332 1.91 30.27 -0.39
N LEU A 333 1.71 31.12 -1.41
CA LEU A 333 0.55 31.07 -2.28
C LEU A 333 0.39 29.70 -2.97
N PHE A 334 1.51 29.10 -3.35
CA PHE A 334 1.56 27.81 -4.04
C PHE A 334 1.88 26.63 -3.13
N LEU A 335 1.81 26.78 -1.79
CA LEU A 335 2.18 25.72 -0.86
C LEU A 335 1.38 24.44 -1.09
N ASN A 336 0.06 24.53 -1.31
CA ASN A 336 -0.77 23.38 -1.57
C ASN A 336 -0.51 22.76 -2.95
N LYS A 337 -0.19 23.56 -3.97
CA LYS A 337 0.30 23.09 -5.27
C LYS A 337 1.57 22.27 -5.09
N THR A 338 2.57 22.80 -4.40
CA THR A 338 3.83 22.13 -4.07
C THR A 338 3.62 20.83 -3.28
N LYS A 339 2.75 20.87 -2.27
CA LYS A 339 2.41 19.69 -1.47
C LYS A 339 1.72 18.61 -2.30
N ASN A 340 0.83 18.96 -3.22
CA ASN A 340 0.17 18.01 -4.11
C ASN A 340 1.17 17.28 -4.99
N ILE A 341 2.07 18.00 -5.65
CA ILE A 341 3.12 17.38 -6.48
C ILE A 341 3.95 16.39 -5.67
N SER A 342 4.43 16.79 -4.48
CA SER A 342 5.19 15.90 -3.61
C SER A 342 4.36 14.70 -3.17
N ASN A 343 3.10 14.90 -2.75
CA ASN A 343 2.21 13.85 -2.28
C ASN A 343 1.95 12.77 -3.35
N MET A 344 1.73 13.19 -4.62
CA MET A 344 1.43 12.24 -5.70
C MET A 344 2.61 11.32 -6.01
N VAL A 345 3.84 11.77 -5.83
CA VAL A 345 5.04 10.94 -6.07
C VAL A 345 5.59 10.24 -4.84
N LEU A 346 5.01 10.43 -3.63
CA LEU A 346 5.43 9.72 -2.42
C LEU A 346 5.36 8.19 -2.59
N ASN A 347 4.37 7.71 -3.32
CA ASN A 347 4.17 6.31 -3.59
C ASN A 347 5.35 5.74 -4.40
N LYS A 348 6.14 4.87 -3.77
CA LYS A 348 7.37 4.30 -4.37
C LYS A 348 7.12 3.37 -5.57
N ASN A 349 5.87 3.03 -5.86
CA ASN A 349 5.52 2.30 -7.07
C ASN A 349 5.37 3.22 -8.30
N ILE A 350 5.27 4.53 -8.13
CA ILE A 350 5.43 5.48 -9.24
C ILE A 350 6.88 5.38 -9.70
N LYS A 351 7.09 5.05 -10.98
CA LYS A 351 8.41 4.85 -11.59
C LYS A 351 8.65 5.77 -12.78
N LYS A 352 7.68 5.85 -13.69
CA LYS A 352 7.78 6.67 -14.90
C LYS A 352 6.89 7.89 -14.77
N VAL A 353 7.48 9.07 -14.79
CA VAL A 353 6.79 10.36 -14.71
C VAL A 353 6.99 11.12 -16.01
N MET A 354 5.95 11.75 -16.51
CA MET A 354 6.01 12.71 -17.60
C MET A 354 5.65 14.09 -17.07
N GLU A 355 6.41 15.09 -17.44
CA GLU A 355 6.12 16.50 -17.16
C GLU A 355 6.10 17.30 -18.45
N ILE A 356 5.01 18.01 -18.72
CA ILE A 356 4.84 18.92 -19.84
C ILE A 356 4.99 20.34 -19.28
N GLY A 357 6.04 21.05 -19.67
CA GLY A 357 6.48 22.31 -19.09
C GLY A 357 7.56 22.07 -18.02
N PHE A 358 8.83 22.16 -18.40
CA PHE A 358 9.96 22.01 -17.47
C PHE A 358 10.34 23.35 -16.83
N ASN A 359 10.33 24.44 -17.59
CA ASN A 359 10.73 25.79 -17.18
C ASN A 359 12.12 25.77 -16.48
N SER A 360 12.18 26.09 -15.19
CA SER A 360 13.41 26.03 -14.37
C SER A 360 13.62 24.69 -13.66
N GLY A 361 12.73 23.71 -13.84
CA GLY A 361 12.81 22.35 -13.30
C GLY A 361 12.51 22.23 -11.81
N PHE A 362 11.81 23.20 -11.19
CA PHE A 362 11.56 23.16 -9.74
C PHE A 362 10.58 22.05 -9.35
N SER A 363 9.56 21.77 -10.14
CA SER A 363 8.63 20.66 -9.96
C SER A 363 9.31 19.30 -10.15
N SER A 364 10.08 19.15 -11.22
CA SER A 364 10.93 17.97 -11.46
C SER A 364 11.90 17.71 -10.31
N LEU A 365 12.60 18.76 -9.82
CA LEU A 365 13.50 18.66 -8.67
C LEU A 365 12.77 18.12 -7.43
N LEU A 366 11.62 18.71 -7.11
CA LEU A 366 10.83 18.27 -5.96
C LEU A 366 10.39 16.80 -6.08
N MET A 367 9.94 16.39 -7.27
CA MET A 367 9.57 14.99 -7.55
C MET A 367 10.76 14.05 -7.39
N LEU A 368 11.93 14.38 -7.91
CA LEU A 368 13.15 13.57 -7.83
C LEU A 368 13.69 13.42 -6.41
N LEU A 369 13.56 14.47 -5.58
CA LEU A 369 13.93 14.44 -4.16
C LEU A 369 12.93 13.64 -3.31
N THR A 370 11.64 13.70 -3.69
CA THR A 370 10.57 13.02 -2.94
C THR A 370 10.60 11.51 -3.17
N ASN A 371 10.82 11.06 -4.40
CA ASN A 371 10.85 9.64 -4.73
C ASN A 371 12.17 9.27 -5.45
N PRO A 372 13.06 8.52 -4.78
CA PRO A 372 14.33 8.12 -5.38
C PRO A 372 14.18 7.11 -6.54
N ASN A 373 12.98 6.55 -6.73
CA ASN A 373 12.73 5.48 -7.70
C ASN A 373 12.18 6.00 -9.04
N ILE A 374 11.88 7.30 -9.18
CA ILE A 374 11.27 7.82 -10.40
C ILE A 374 12.29 8.17 -11.47
N TYR A 375 11.84 8.03 -12.71
CA TYR A 375 12.45 8.53 -13.93
C TYR A 375 11.49 9.52 -14.55
N ILE A 376 11.93 10.76 -14.75
CA ILE A 376 11.11 11.85 -15.30
C ILE A 376 11.53 12.14 -16.74
N THR A 377 10.57 12.17 -17.65
CA THR A 377 10.76 12.74 -19.00
C THR A 377 10.01 14.07 -19.07
N CYS A 378 10.75 15.14 -19.24
CA CYS A 378 10.22 16.50 -19.37
C CYS A 378 10.10 16.89 -20.83
N PHE A 379 9.11 17.74 -21.12
CA PHE A 379 8.90 18.38 -22.43
C PHE A 379 8.86 19.89 -22.23
N ASP A 380 9.63 20.64 -23.03
CA ASP A 380 9.69 22.09 -22.93
C ASP A 380 10.02 22.73 -24.30
N LEU A 381 9.52 23.94 -24.57
CA LEU A 381 9.86 24.69 -25.80
C LEU A 381 11.33 25.04 -25.83
N GLY A 382 11.97 25.27 -24.68
CA GLY A 382 13.36 25.67 -24.56
C GLY A 382 13.61 27.16 -24.93
N GLU A 383 12.58 27.99 -24.83
CA GLU A 383 12.66 29.39 -25.22
C GLU A 383 13.48 30.23 -24.24
N HIS A 384 13.45 29.92 -22.95
CA HIS A 384 14.23 30.61 -21.94
C HIS A 384 15.67 30.08 -21.86
N LYS A 385 16.63 31.00 -21.78
CA LYS A 385 18.07 30.68 -21.73
C LYS A 385 18.46 29.86 -20.50
N TYR A 386 17.67 29.87 -19.43
CA TYR A 386 17.94 29.09 -18.21
C TYR A 386 17.46 27.66 -18.30
N VAL A 387 16.55 27.29 -19.22
CA VAL A 387 15.95 25.92 -19.29
C VAL A 387 17.04 24.87 -19.41
N ILE A 388 17.85 24.91 -20.44
CA ILE A 388 18.91 23.92 -20.69
C ILE A 388 19.95 23.89 -19.56
N PRO A 389 20.52 25.02 -19.10
CA PRO A 389 21.48 25.03 -18.01
C PRO A 389 20.90 24.49 -16.69
N CYS A 390 19.62 24.75 -16.36
CA CYS A 390 18.95 24.17 -15.21
C CYS A 390 18.78 22.66 -15.37
N TYR A 391 18.37 22.18 -16.54
CA TYR A 391 18.30 20.76 -16.85
C TYR A 391 19.67 20.09 -16.71
N GLU A 392 20.72 20.63 -17.28
CA GLU A 392 22.08 20.08 -17.17
C GLU A 392 22.52 19.96 -15.71
N LYS A 393 22.18 20.95 -14.88
CA LYS A 393 22.47 20.92 -13.45
C LYS A 393 21.68 19.82 -12.71
N LEU A 394 20.42 19.61 -13.03
CA LEU A 394 19.64 18.49 -12.51
C LEU A 394 20.17 17.15 -13.03
N LYS A 395 20.53 17.07 -14.31
CA LYS A 395 21.12 15.85 -14.91
C LYS A 395 22.44 15.47 -14.27
N GLU A 396 23.31 16.45 -13.95
CA GLU A 396 24.54 16.23 -13.19
C GLU A 396 24.27 15.58 -11.84
N THR A 397 23.21 16.01 -11.14
CA THR A 397 22.89 15.54 -9.78
C THR A 397 22.14 14.21 -9.76
N PHE A 398 21.18 14.04 -10.66
CA PHE A 398 20.24 12.90 -10.63
C PHE A 398 20.51 11.84 -11.71
N GLY A 399 21.49 12.07 -12.59
CA GLY A 399 21.89 11.14 -13.64
C GLY A 399 20.74 10.84 -14.61
N ASP A 400 20.57 9.58 -14.97
CA ASP A 400 19.57 9.15 -15.94
C ASP A 400 18.12 9.17 -15.41
N ARG A 401 17.91 9.60 -14.16
CA ARG A 401 16.55 9.76 -13.61
C ARG A 401 15.80 10.97 -14.18
N ILE A 402 16.46 11.85 -14.93
CA ILE A 402 15.81 12.96 -15.62
C ILE A 402 16.26 13.04 -17.08
N ASN A 403 15.33 13.28 -17.98
CA ASN A 403 15.55 13.55 -19.37
C ASN A 403 14.63 14.70 -19.83
N ILE A 404 15.07 15.49 -20.84
CA ILE A 404 14.27 16.56 -21.44
C ILE A 404 14.21 16.38 -22.95
N ILE A 405 13.04 16.66 -23.52
CA ILE A 405 12.78 16.71 -24.96
C ILE A 405 12.39 18.17 -25.29
N ILE A 406 13.24 18.85 -26.05
CA ILE A 406 13.01 20.23 -26.43
C ILE A 406 12.17 20.31 -27.70
N GLY A 407 11.15 21.13 -27.68
CA GLY A 407 10.29 21.45 -28.80
C GLY A 407 8.82 21.58 -28.44
N ASP A 408 8.01 21.96 -29.40
CA ASP A 408 6.58 22.12 -29.29
C ASP A 408 5.89 20.80 -28.90
N SER A 409 5.23 20.75 -27.71
CA SER A 409 4.55 19.56 -27.15
C SER A 409 3.49 18.99 -28.10
N THR A 410 2.82 19.85 -28.87
CA THR A 410 1.83 19.43 -29.88
C THR A 410 2.43 18.52 -30.97
N LYS A 411 3.73 18.52 -31.13
CA LYS A 411 4.51 17.72 -32.11
C LYS A 411 5.33 16.64 -31.42
N THR A 412 6.10 17.01 -30.38
CA THR A 412 7.04 16.13 -29.71
C THR A 412 6.35 15.00 -28.97
N LEU A 413 5.17 15.22 -28.36
CA LEU A 413 4.42 14.17 -27.69
C LEU A 413 3.88 13.12 -28.67
N GLN A 414 3.53 13.48 -29.90
CA GLN A 414 2.92 12.56 -30.89
C GLN A 414 3.80 11.34 -31.21
N ILE A 415 5.12 11.49 -31.12
CA ILE A 415 6.07 10.39 -31.45
C ILE A 415 6.45 9.55 -30.23
N ILE A 416 5.99 9.88 -29.04
CA ILE A 416 6.22 9.11 -27.80
C ILE A 416 5.24 7.94 -27.75
N ASN A 417 5.75 6.76 -27.37
CA ASN A 417 4.97 5.55 -27.20
C ASN A 417 5.11 4.94 -25.78
N ASP A 418 5.91 5.54 -24.91
CA ASP A 418 6.02 5.12 -23.52
C ASP A 418 4.71 5.34 -22.76
N VAL A 419 4.46 4.54 -21.72
CA VAL A 419 3.36 4.77 -20.80
C VAL A 419 3.91 5.19 -19.44
N TYR A 420 3.16 6.05 -18.75
CA TYR A 420 3.61 6.69 -17.52
C TYR A 420 2.70 6.33 -16.35
N ASP A 421 3.27 6.38 -15.13
CA ASP A 421 2.54 6.18 -13.87
C ASP A 421 1.93 7.49 -13.37
N LEU A 422 2.59 8.63 -13.68
CA LEU A 422 2.13 9.97 -13.36
C LEU A 422 2.46 10.92 -14.51
N ILE A 423 1.52 11.80 -14.84
CA ILE A 423 1.65 12.83 -15.85
C ILE A 423 1.27 14.17 -15.22
N HIS A 424 2.19 15.15 -15.27
CA HIS A 424 1.97 16.53 -14.87
C HIS A 424 1.86 17.40 -16.11
N ILE A 425 0.71 18.05 -16.31
CA ILE A 425 0.42 18.94 -17.43
C ILE A 425 0.53 20.37 -16.91
N ASP A 426 1.65 21.02 -17.19
CA ASP A 426 1.99 22.42 -16.80
C ASP A 426 2.63 23.13 -18.02
N GLY A 427 2.02 22.93 -19.20
CA GLY A 427 2.50 23.43 -20.49
C GLY A 427 1.84 24.74 -20.94
N GLY A 428 1.69 24.91 -22.24
CA GLY A 428 1.10 26.15 -22.81
C GLY A 428 -0.39 26.32 -22.49
N HIS A 429 -0.78 27.54 -22.13
CA HIS A 429 -2.13 27.86 -21.64
C HIS A 429 -3.15 28.17 -22.75
N THR A 430 -2.80 28.07 -24.02
CA THR A 430 -3.80 28.20 -25.10
C THR A 430 -4.65 26.94 -25.20
N VAL A 431 -5.93 27.10 -25.58
CA VAL A 431 -6.86 25.96 -25.69
C VAL A 431 -6.33 24.87 -26.61
N ASP A 432 -5.69 25.24 -27.75
CA ASP A 432 -5.19 24.27 -28.72
C ASP A 432 -4.02 23.45 -28.18
N VAL A 433 -3.07 24.09 -27.47
CA VAL A 433 -1.92 23.41 -26.85
C VAL A 433 -2.41 22.52 -25.71
N ALA A 434 -3.18 23.06 -24.76
CA ALA A 434 -3.71 22.30 -23.63
C ALA A 434 -4.57 21.10 -24.10
N ASN A 435 -5.37 21.29 -25.16
CA ASN A 435 -6.16 20.21 -25.76
C ASN A 435 -5.25 19.08 -26.31
N SER A 436 -4.18 19.43 -26.99
CA SER A 436 -3.20 18.46 -27.50
C SER A 436 -2.51 17.71 -26.35
N ASP A 437 -2.10 18.43 -25.30
CA ASP A 437 -1.41 17.89 -24.14
C ASP A 437 -2.29 16.93 -23.35
N ILE A 438 -3.57 17.25 -23.12
CA ILE A 438 -4.55 16.36 -22.45
C ILE A 438 -4.77 15.09 -23.28
N ILE A 439 -4.97 15.21 -24.60
CA ILE A 439 -5.17 14.04 -25.47
C ILE A 439 -3.95 13.12 -25.43
N ASN A 440 -2.75 13.67 -25.50
CA ASN A 440 -1.51 12.90 -25.43
C ASN A 440 -1.29 12.31 -24.02
N ALA A 441 -1.57 13.04 -22.94
CA ALA A 441 -1.51 12.55 -21.58
C ALA A 441 -2.41 11.30 -21.40
N TYR A 442 -3.64 11.34 -21.87
CA TYR A 442 -4.51 10.17 -21.83
C TYR A 442 -4.00 9.01 -22.69
N ARG A 443 -3.52 9.29 -23.91
CA ARG A 443 -2.93 8.27 -24.81
C ARG A 443 -1.72 7.57 -24.21
N LEU A 444 -0.91 8.30 -23.45
CA LEU A 444 0.33 7.82 -22.80
C LEU A 444 0.07 7.28 -21.37
N SER A 445 -1.20 7.19 -20.98
CA SER A 445 -1.64 6.65 -19.70
C SER A 445 -1.93 5.15 -19.80
N LYS A 446 -1.87 4.48 -18.66
CA LYS A 446 -2.41 3.14 -18.41
C LYS A 446 -3.42 3.22 -17.27
N LYS A 447 -4.15 2.13 -17.01
CA LYS A 447 -5.04 2.08 -15.85
C LYS A 447 -4.28 2.44 -14.56
N GLY A 448 -4.78 3.43 -13.80
CA GLY A 448 -4.20 3.93 -12.57
C GLY A 448 -3.14 5.01 -12.75
N THR A 449 -2.85 5.45 -13.96
CA THR A 449 -2.01 6.63 -14.19
C THR A 449 -2.66 7.85 -13.54
N ILE A 450 -1.90 8.56 -12.71
CA ILE A 450 -2.32 9.83 -12.10
C ILE A 450 -2.03 10.95 -13.10
N ILE A 451 -3.00 11.82 -13.33
CA ILE A 451 -2.85 13.03 -14.13
C ILE A 451 -3.09 14.24 -13.24
N ILE A 452 -2.11 15.13 -13.18
CA ILE A 452 -2.18 16.46 -12.54
C ILE A 452 -2.38 17.47 -13.64
N MET A 453 -3.52 18.17 -13.65
CA MET A 453 -3.78 19.32 -14.49
C MET A 453 -3.44 20.59 -13.70
N ASP A 454 -2.42 21.33 -14.15
CA ASP A 454 -2.10 22.64 -13.59
C ASP A 454 -2.93 23.75 -14.22
N ASP A 455 -2.93 24.91 -13.61
CA ASP A 455 -3.67 26.11 -14.03
C ASP A 455 -5.19 25.89 -14.23
N TYR A 456 -5.72 24.91 -13.47
CA TYR A 456 -7.15 24.55 -13.51
C TYR A 456 -8.08 25.73 -13.14
N ASP A 457 -7.57 26.76 -12.47
CA ASP A 457 -8.29 28.00 -12.15
C ASP A 457 -8.48 28.94 -13.35
N TYR A 458 -7.83 28.72 -14.50
CA TYR A 458 -8.15 29.44 -15.72
C TYR A 458 -9.46 28.92 -16.34
N PRO A 459 -10.50 29.77 -16.52
CA PRO A 459 -11.83 29.30 -16.93
C PRO A 459 -11.85 28.46 -18.22
N HIS A 460 -11.00 28.77 -19.19
CA HIS A 460 -10.93 28.04 -20.46
C HIS A 460 -10.26 26.66 -20.30
N LEU A 461 -9.24 26.55 -19.43
CA LEU A 461 -8.59 25.27 -19.11
C LEU A 461 -9.51 24.40 -18.24
N HIS A 462 -10.17 24.97 -17.26
CA HIS A 462 -11.19 24.33 -16.45
C HIS A 462 -12.25 23.64 -17.31
N ASN A 463 -12.92 24.41 -18.19
CA ASN A 463 -13.97 23.89 -19.05
C ASN A 463 -13.46 22.78 -19.99
N LEU A 464 -12.25 22.94 -20.50
CA LEU A 464 -11.60 21.96 -21.37
C LEU A 464 -11.35 20.66 -20.59
N TRP A 465 -10.69 20.75 -19.43
CA TRP A 465 -10.36 19.59 -18.59
C TRP A 465 -11.60 18.84 -18.13
N ASP A 466 -12.65 19.52 -17.64
CA ASP A 466 -13.90 18.92 -17.22
C ASP A 466 -14.56 18.12 -18.34
N SER A 467 -14.49 18.61 -19.59
CA SER A 467 -14.98 17.88 -20.75
C SER A 467 -14.23 16.53 -20.95
N TYR A 468 -12.92 16.51 -20.65
CA TYR A 468 -12.10 15.31 -20.75
C TYR A 468 -12.27 14.37 -19.57
N ILE A 469 -12.50 14.86 -18.34
CA ILE A 469 -12.89 14.01 -17.21
C ILE A 469 -14.10 13.16 -17.58
N ILE A 470 -15.13 13.79 -18.16
CA ILE A 470 -16.35 13.08 -18.61
C ILE A 470 -16.04 12.12 -19.76
N LYS A 471 -15.37 12.62 -20.81
CA LYS A 471 -15.07 11.86 -22.04
C LYS A 471 -14.25 10.59 -21.75
N TYR A 472 -13.25 10.67 -20.88
CA TYR A 472 -12.33 9.60 -20.54
C TYR A 472 -12.69 8.86 -19.26
N ASN A 473 -13.79 9.25 -18.60
CA ASN A 473 -14.25 8.68 -17.34
C ASN A 473 -13.15 8.67 -16.25
N LEU A 474 -12.40 9.78 -16.17
CA LEU A 474 -11.35 9.93 -15.18
C LEU A 474 -11.94 9.95 -13.76
N LYS A 475 -11.25 9.34 -12.80
CA LYS A 475 -11.72 9.13 -11.44
C LYS A 475 -11.02 10.03 -10.43
N LYS A 476 -11.73 10.36 -9.35
CA LYS A 476 -11.15 11.02 -8.18
C LYS A 476 -10.25 10.01 -7.44
N LEU A 477 -9.13 10.48 -6.89
CA LEU A 477 -8.24 9.65 -6.07
C LEU A 477 -8.86 9.30 -4.71
N ASP A 478 -8.50 8.13 -4.20
CA ASP A 478 -8.94 7.63 -2.89
C ASP A 478 -8.01 8.10 -1.73
N ILE A 479 -7.09 9.03 -2.02
CA ILE A 479 -6.19 9.63 -1.04
C ILE A 479 -6.47 11.12 -0.87
N ASN A 480 -6.03 11.68 0.26
CA ASN A 480 -6.18 13.10 0.50
C ASN A 480 -5.33 13.94 -0.45
N VAL A 481 -5.97 14.91 -1.10
CA VAL A 481 -5.35 15.94 -1.94
C VAL A 481 -5.49 17.27 -1.21
N TYR A 482 -4.40 18.07 -1.16
CA TYR A 482 -4.45 19.41 -0.57
C TYR A 482 -5.32 20.33 -1.44
N ASN A 483 -6.23 21.04 -0.81
CA ASN A 483 -7.12 21.96 -1.54
C ASN A 483 -6.32 23.07 -2.22
N CYS A 484 -6.29 23.04 -3.55
CA CYS A 484 -5.53 23.95 -4.38
C CYS A 484 -6.36 24.30 -5.63
N PRO A 485 -6.73 25.56 -5.85
CA PRO A 485 -7.52 25.94 -7.02
C PRO A 485 -6.76 25.75 -8.34
N HIS A 486 -5.43 25.79 -8.31
CA HIS A 486 -4.59 25.63 -9.50
C HIS A 486 -4.47 24.16 -9.97
N HIS A 487 -4.78 23.19 -9.09
CA HIS A 487 -4.62 21.78 -9.43
C HIS A 487 -5.95 21.06 -9.43
N ASP A 488 -6.22 20.28 -10.48
CA ASP A 488 -7.14 19.16 -10.42
C ASP A 488 -6.41 17.85 -10.71
N ILE A 489 -6.67 16.82 -9.90
CA ILE A 489 -5.93 15.57 -9.92
C ILE A 489 -6.90 14.42 -10.08
N LYS A 490 -6.69 13.63 -11.12
CA LYS A 490 -7.52 12.46 -11.46
C LYS A 490 -6.65 11.26 -11.78
N TYR A 491 -7.26 10.08 -11.86
CA TYR A 491 -6.59 8.89 -12.40
C TYR A 491 -7.43 8.24 -13.50
N VAL A 492 -6.74 7.49 -14.36
CA VAL A 492 -7.29 6.75 -15.50
C VAL A 492 -7.83 5.38 -15.11
#